data_6ecff9e7015b77e8ed97604acd91c1d9
#
_entry.id   6ecff9e7015b77e8ed97604acd91c1d9
#
_cell.length_a   1.000
_cell.length_b   1.000
_cell.length_c   1.000
_cell.angle_alpha   90.00
_cell.angle_beta   90.00
_cell.angle_gamma   90.00
#
_symmetry.space_group_name_H-M   'P 1'
#
loop_
_entity.id
_entity.type
_entity.pdbx_description
1 polymer ?
#
loop_
_entity_poly.entity_id
_entity_poly.type
_entity_poly.pdbx_seq_one_letter_code
_entity_poly.pdbx_strand_id
1 'polypeptide(L)'
;MNAALLPEGPIAAKQPSDPHHAVWTLLESVTDPEIPVVSLREMGILRAVRAGAEGLEVVITPTYSGCPAMSQMEDDVVAALARAGVCARVVTQLAPAWSTDWMTPEGRTKLRAYGIAPPQASACANQGGNVVQFATKKVADYAQPAVTCPHCGSENTTETSHFGSTACKALYRCLNCMEPFDYFKPY
;
A
#
# COMPACT_ATOMS: atom_id res chain seq x y z
N MET A 1 7.23 10.60 26.50
CA MET A 1 6.15 9.91 25.77
C MET A 1 6.81 9.15 24.64
N ASN A 2 7.01 7.83 24.78
CA ASN A 2 7.60 7.01 23.72
C ASN A 2 6.50 6.72 22.68
N ALA A 3 6.52 7.44 21.55
CA ALA A 3 5.80 6.98 20.38
C ALA A 3 6.45 5.66 19.94
N ALA A 4 5.75 4.55 20.14
CA ALA A 4 6.21 3.26 19.64
C ALA A 4 6.37 3.39 18.12
N LEU A 5 7.61 3.23 17.63
CA LEU A 5 7.93 3.23 16.22
C LEU A 5 7.12 2.11 15.55
N LEU A 6 6.43 2.45 14.46
CA LEU A 6 5.78 1.44 13.63
C LEU A 6 6.83 0.52 13.02
N PRO A 7 6.49 -0.76 12.78
CA PRO A 7 7.41 -1.67 12.11
C PRO A 7 7.77 -1.16 10.72
N GLU A 8 9.05 -1.16 10.39
CA GLU A 8 9.61 -0.73 9.09
C GLU A 8 9.50 -1.83 8.02
N GLY A 9 8.41 -2.54 7.92
CA GLY A 9 8.26 -3.62 6.95
C GLY A 9 6.82 -4.07 6.76
N PRO A 10 6.59 -5.05 5.88
CA PRO A 10 5.29 -5.70 5.79
C PRO A 10 4.92 -6.18 7.19
N ILE A 11 3.68 -5.93 7.60
CA ILE A 11 3.21 -6.45 8.88
C ILE A 11 3.21 -7.96 8.75
N ALA A 12 4.08 -8.61 9.54
CA ALA A 12 4.22 -10.05 9.54
C ALA A 12 2.85 -10.71 9.67
N ALA A 13 2.67 -11.77 8.89
CA ALA A 13 1.45 -12.59 8.96
C ALA A 13 1.16 -12.95 10.42
N LYS A 14 -0.13 -12.88 10.77
CA LYS A 14 -0.73 -13.28 12.05
C LYS A 14 0.17 -14.16 12.91
N GLN A 15 0.69 -13.61 13.99
CA GLN A 15 1.15 -14.47 15.08
C GLN A 15 -0.07 -14.73 15.98
N PRO A 16 -0.45 -15.98 16.23
CA PRO A 16 -1.53 -16.32 17.18
C PRO A 16 -1.29 -15.77 18.59
N SER A 17 -0.07 -15.37 18.89
CA SER A 17 0.36 -14.76 20.14
C SER A 17 0.12 -13.25 20.24
N ASP A 18 -0.35 -12.57 19.16
CA ASP A 18 -0.70 -11.15 19.22
C ASP A 18 -1.95 -10.98 20.07
N PRO A 19 -1.93 -10.17 21.16
CA PRO A 19 -3.10 -9.93 22.00
C PRO A 19 -4.29 -9.34 21.23
N HIS A 20 -4.05 -8.73 20.08
CA HIS A 20 -5.06 -8.11 19.22
C HIS A 20 -5.40 -8.95 17.97
N HIS A 21 -5.02 -10.23 17.95
CA HIS A 21 -5.23 -11.13 16.82
C HIS A 21 -6.68 -11.16 16.31
N ALA A 22 -7.66 -11.15 17.20
CA ALA A 22 -9.08 -11.12 16.83
C ALA A 22 -9.45 -9.84 16.05
N VAL A 23 -8.89 -8.70 16.45
CA VAL A 23 -9.09 -7.41 15.76
C VAL A 23 -8.44 -7.40 14.39
N TRP A 24 -7.22 -7.92 14.29
CA TRP A 24 -6.55 -8.09 12.99
C TRP A 24 -7.37 -8.95 12.02
N THR A 25 -7.93 -10.07 12.52
CA THR A 25 -8.78 -10.96 11.71
C THR A 25 -10.05 -10.26 11.22
N LEU A 26 -10.67 -9.47 12.09
CA LEU A 26 -11.84 -8.68 11.75
C LEU A 26 -11.55 -7.67 10.64
N LEU A 27 -10.41 -6.96 10.75
CA LEU A 27 -10.01 -5.91 9.82
C LEU A 27 -9.50 -6.43 8.47
N GLU A 28 -9.28 -7.74 8.31
CA GLU A 28 -8.97 -8.35 7.01
C GLU A 28 -10.11 -8.21 6.00
N SER A 29 -11.34 -8.05 6.48
CA SER A 29 -12.50 -7.84 5.62
C SER A 29 -12.63 -6.40 5.09
N VAL A 30 -11.84 -5.46 5.63
CA VAL A 30 -11.88 -4.05 5.19
C VAL A 30 -10.98 -3.90 3.98
N THR A 31 -11.58 -3.60 2.83
CA THR A 31 -10.89 -3.45 1.55
C THR A 31 -10.66 -1.97 1.22
N ASP A 32 -9.73 -1.72 0.31
CA ASP A 32 -9.54 -0.40 -0.27
C ASP A 32 -10.79 -0.01 -1.10
N PRO A 33 -11.43 1.15 -0.88
CA PRO A 33 -12.63 1.54 -1.60
C PRO A 33 -12.40 1.77 -3.11
N GLU A 34 -11.18 2.08 -3.52
CA GLU A 34 -10.79 2.26 -4.92
C GLU A 34 -10.37 0.93 -5.59
N ILE A 35 -9.95 -0.06 -4.78
CA ILE A 35 -9.47 -1.37 -5.25
C ILE A 35 -10.08 -2.48 -4.37
N PRO A 36 -11.37 -2.80 -4.53
CA PRO A 36 -12.16 -3.60 -3.58
C PRO A 36 -11.73 -5.08 -3.48
N VAL A 37 -10.73 -5.48 -4.22
CA VAL A 37 -10.17 -6.85 -4.19
C VAL A 37 -9.01 -7.01 -3.22
N VAL A 38 -8.46 -5.88 -2.70
CA VAL A 38 -7.31 -5.87 -1.80
C VAL A 38 -7.71 -5.26 -0.47
N SER A 39 -7.36 -5.91 0.64
CA SER A 39 -7.62 -5.37 1.98
C SER A 39 -6.63 -4.25 2.33
N LEU A 40 -7.02 -3.36 3.26
CA LEU A 40 -6.12 -2.32 3.79
C LEU A 40 -4.84 -2.93 4.38
N ARG A 41 -4.94 -4.15 4.92
CA ARG A 41 -3.78 -4.87 5.43
C ARG A 41 -2.86 -5.35 4.31
N GLU A 42 -3.39 -5.94 3.26
CA GLU A 42 -2.61 -6.41 2.10
C GLU A 42 -1.93 -5.26 1.36
N MET A 43 -2.57 -4.10 1.36
CA MET A 43 -1.98 -2.86 0.84
C MET A 43 -0.90 -2.28 1.76
N GLY A 44 -0.77 -2.76 3.00
CA GLY A 44 0.14 -2.16 3.98
C GLY A 44 -0.32 -0.80 4.51
N ILE A 45 -1.59 -0.43 4.30
CA ILE A 45 -2.22 0.77 4.84
C ILE A 45 -2.54 0.58 6.32
N LEU A 46 -3.08 -0.59 6.70
CA LEU A 46 -3.30 -0.96 8.10
C LEU A 46 -1.95 -1.35 8.74
N ARG A 47 -1.47 -0.55 9.70
CA ARG A 47 -0.10 -0.64 10.23
C ARG A 47 0.01 -1.26 11.61
N ALA A 48 -0.92 -0.95 12.51
CA ALA A 48 -0.87 -1.46 13.87
C ALA A 48 -2.26 -1.52 14.50
N VAL A 49 -2.42 -2.47 15.42
CA VAL A 49 -3.48 -2.49 16.42
C VAL A 49 -2.77 -2.52 17.78
N ARG A 50 -2.99 -1.49 18.60
CA ARG A 50 -2.24 -1.32 19.84
C ARG A 50 -3.08 -0.70 20.95
N ALA A 51 -2.68 -0.90 22.19
CA ALA A 51 -3.26 -0.17 23.32
C ALA A 51 -2.73 1.28 23.28
N GLY A 52 -3.65 2.24 23.24
CA GLY A 52 -3.38 3.68 23.35
C GLY A 52 -3.75 4.22 24.73
N ALA A 53 -3.60 5.53 24.92
CA ALA A 53 -3.91 6.20 26.18
C ALA A 53 -5.42 6.17 26.52
N GLU A 54 -6.28 6.17 25.51
CA GLU A 54 -7.75 6.24 25.62
C GLU A 54 -8.43 4.93 25.20
N GLY A 55 -7.70 3.82 25.11
CA GLY A 55 -8.21 2.53 24.67
C GLY A 55 -7.46 1.96 23.48
N LEU A 56 -8.13 1.08 22.73
CA LEU A 56 -7.53 0.45 21.55
C LEU A 56 -7.38 1.45 20.40
N GLU A 57 -6.23 1.44 19.76
CA GLU A 57 -5.93 2.23 18.57
C GLU A 57 -5.67 1.33 17.37
N VAL A 58 -6.30 1.68 16.24
CA VAL A 58 -5.98 1.11 14.91
C VAL A 58 -5.25 2.16 14.11
N VAL A 59 -4.01 1.88 13.73
CA VAL A 59 -3.15 2.82 13.02
C VAL A 59 -3.19 2.53 11.53
N ILE A 60 -3.46 3.56 10.73
CA ILE A 60 -3.43 3.50 9.27
C ILE A 60 -2.46 4.54 8.70
N THR A 61 -1.81 4.20 7.59
CA THR A 61 -0.92 5.09 6.85
C THR A 61 -1.33 5.10 5.38
N PRO A 62 -1.75 6.25 4.82
CA PRO A 62 -2.14 6.32 3.42
C PRO A 62 -0.94 6.12 2.49
N THR A 63 -1.19 5.65 1.28
CA THR A 63 -0.18 5.49 0.22
C THR A 63 0.44 6.82 -0.20
N TYR A 64 -0.28 7.93 -0.04
CA TYR A 64 0.21 9.30 -0.16
C TYR A 64 -0.64 10.24 0.70
N SER A 65 -0.06 11.37 1.14
CA SER A 65 -0.65 12.26 2.15
C SER A 65 -1.96 12.94 1.75
N GLY A 66 -2.27 13.00 0.46
CA GLY A 66 -3.49 13.63 -0.09
C GLY A 66 -4.54 12.63 -0.57
N CYS A 67 -4.55 11.39 -0.08
CA CYS A 67 -5.50 10.37 -0.50
C CYS A 67 -6.95 10.79 -0.20
N PRO A 68 -7.82 10.95 -1.23
CA PRO A 68 -9.22 11.34 -1.00
C PRO A 68 -10.05 10.22 -0.35
N ALA A 69 -9.59 8.97 -0.42
CA ALA A 69 -10.28 7.82 0.16
C ALA A 69 -10.04 7.64 1.67
N MET A 70 -9.20 8.49 2.29
CA MET A 70 -8.85 8.31 3.72
C MET A 70 -10.05 8.30 4.64
N SER A 71 -10.94 9.28 4.50
CA SER A 71 -12.13 9.35 5.36
C SER A 71 -13.00 8.11 5.21
N GLN A 72 -13.14 7.58 3.99
CA GLN A 72 -13.90 6.36 3.75
C GLN A 72 -13.23 5.15 4.38
N MET A 73 -11.89 5.02 4.29
CA MET A 73 -11.15 3.93 4.94
C MET A 73 -11.28 4.00 6.47
N GLU A 74 -11.22 5.20 7.06
CA GLU A 74 -11.43 5.41 8.49
C GLU A 74 -12.84 4.97 8.91
N ASP A 75 -13.86 5.40 8.18
CA ASP A 75 -15.26 5.04 8.43
C ASP A 75 -15.50 3.54 8.30
N ASP A 76 -14.91 2.89 7.29
CA ASP A 76 -15.05 1.45 7.07
C ASP A 76 -14.39 0.64 8.19
N VAL A 77 -13.23 1.07 8.68
CA VAL A 77 -12.55 0.48 9.85
C VAL A 77 -13.42 0.63 11.09
N VAL A 78 -13.91 1.84 11.37
CA VAL A 78 -14.79 2.11 12.52
C VAL A 78 -16.07 1.27 12.45
N ALA A 79 -16.70 1.20 11.27
CA ALA A 79 -17.91 0.41 11.07
C ALA A 79 -17.66 -1.09 11.26
N ALA A 80 -16.52 -1.61 10.82
CA ALA A 80 -16.15 -3.02 11.01
C ALA A 80 -15.96 -3.33 12.51
N LEU A 81 -15.28 -2.47 13.25
CA LEU A 81 -15.05 -2.60 14.69
C LEU A 81 -16.37 -2.52 15.48
N ALA A 82 -17.21 -1.54 15.15
CA ALA A 82 -18.50 -1.33 15.82
C ALA A 82 -19.44 -2.54 15.67
N ARG A 83 -19.50 -3.14 14.47
CA ARG A 83 -20.29 -4.37 14.22
C ARG A 83 -19.85 -5.55 15.09
N ALA A 84 -18.58 -5.59 15.48
CA ALA A 84 -18.04 -6.62 16.38
C ALA A 84 -18.08 -6.22 17.86
N GLY A 85 -18.65 -5.06 18.19
CA GLY A 85 -18.67 -4.55 19.57
C GLY A 85 -17.29 -4.13 20.10
N VAL A 86 -16.33 -3.88 19.23
CA VAL A 86 -14.98 -3.44 19.58
C VAL A 86 -14.93 -1.92 19.58
N CYS A 87 -14.60 -1.33 20.73
CA CYS A 87 -14.40 0.10 20.88
C CYS A 87 -12.93 0.42 20.60
N ALA A 88 -12.63 1.11 19.48
CA ALA A 88 -11.29 1.51 19.14
C ALA A 88 -11.31 2.85 18.39
N ARG A 89 -10.17 3.57 18.45
CA ARG A 89 -9.95 4.81 17.70
C ARG A 89 -9.07 4.52 16.49
N VAL A 90 -9.44 5.07 15.34
CA VAL A 90 -8.55 5.08 14.16
C VAL A 90 -7.59 6.25 14.27
N VAL A 91 -6.31 6.00 14.02
CA VAL A 91 -5.23 7.00 14.06
C VAL A 91 -4.52 7.00 12.73
N THR A 92 -4.61 8.10 12.00
CA THR A 92 -3.84 8.30 10.77
C THR A 92 -2.43 8.74 11.11
N GLN A 93 -1.44 7.99 10.65
CA GLN A 93 -0.03 8.27 10.85
C GLN A 93 0.66 8.46 9.49
N LEU A 94 1.30 9.63 9.29
CA LEU A 94 1.97 9.98 8.03
C LEU A 94 3.48 9.73 8.05
N ALA A 95 4.06 9.47 9.22
CA ALA A 95 5.48 9.18 9.38
C ALA A 95 5.70 7.89 10.20
N PRO A 96 6.53 6.94 9.71
CA PRO A 96 7.16 6.96 8.39
C PRO A 96 6.15 6.99 7.25
N ALA A 97 6.53 7.52 6.09
CA ALA A 97 5.71 7.52 4.90
C ALA A 97 5.47 6.08 4.44
N TRP A 98 4.32 5.83 3.81
CA TRP A 98 4.01 4.53 3.24
C TRP A 98 5.07 4.13 2.19
N SER A 99 5.38 2.84 2.17
CA SER A 99 6.30 2.26 1.18
C SER A 99 5.65 1.06 0.50
N THR A 100 5.95 0.88 -0.78
CA THR A 100 5.53 -0.30 -1.56
C THR A 100 6.02 -1.63 -0.97
N ASP A 101 7.08 -1.60 -0.18
CA ASP A 101 7.61 -2.78 0.51
C ASP A 101 6.68 -3.28 1.63
N TRP A 102 5.70 -2.47 2.03
CA TRP A 102 4.69 -2.85 3.02
C TRP A 102 3.54 -3.65 2.44
N MET A 103 3.40 -3.64 1.11
CA MET A 103 2.39 -4.43 0.42
C MET A 103 2.73 -5.92 0.45
N THR A 104 1.76 -6.76 0.82
CA THR A 104 1.97 -8.21 0.88
C THR A 104 2.07 -8.83 -0.52
N PRO A 105 2.73 -10.00 -0.66
CA PRO A 105 2.76 -10.74 -1.92
C PRO A 105 1.36 -11.08 -2.44
N GLU A 106 0.42 -11.42 -1.53
CA GLU A 106 -0.97 -11.71 -1.84
C GLU A 106 -1.67 -10.48 -2.41
N GLY A 107 -1.47 -9.30 -1.80
CA GLY A 107 -1.99 -8.03 -2.30
C GLY A 107 -1.51 -7.73 -3.72
N ARG A 108 -0.21 -7.91 -3.99
CA ARG A 108 0.36 -7.76 -5.34
C ARG A 108 -0.26 -8.73 -6.35
N THR A 109 -0.50 -9.98 -5.94
CA THR A 109 -1.14 -11.00 -6.78
C THR A 109 -2.58 -10.62 -7.12
N LYS A 110 -3.34 -10.15 -6.11
CA LYS A 110 -4.72 -9.68 -6.29
C LYS A 110 -4.81 -8.46 -7.20
N LEU A 111 -3.89 -7.48 -7.05
CA LEU A 111 -3.81 -6.34 -7.97
C LEU A 111 -3.65 -6.80 -9.41
N ARG A 112 -2.69 -7.68 -9.66
CA ARG A 112 -2.44 -8.22 -11.01
C ARG A 112 -3.66 -8.96 -11.58
N ALA A 113 -4.30 -9.79 -10.78
CA ALA A 113 -5.50 -10.51 -11.19
C ALA A 113 -6.68 -9.57 -11.49
N TYR A 114 -6.72 -8.42 -10.84
CA TYR A 114 -7.73 -7.38 -11.06
C TYR A 114 -7.43 -6.49 -12.28
N GLY A 115 -6.27 -6.66 -12.93
CA GLY A 115 -5.86 -5.87 -14.09
C GLY A 115 -5.03 -4.63 -13.76
N ILE A 116 -4.55 -4.51 -12.53
CA ILE A 116 -3.64 -3.45 -12.10
C ILE A 116 -2.22 -4.01 -12.01
N ALA A 117 -1.28 -3.44 -12.73
CA ALA A 117 0.12 -3.83 -12.59
C ALA A 117 0.63 -3.42 -11.19
N PRO A 118 1.11 -4.37 -10.35
CA PRO A 118 1.60 -4.03 -9.02
C PRO A 118 2.92 -3.27 -9.10
N PRO A 119 3.25 -2.47 -8.07
CA PRO A 119 4.51 -1.76 -8.01
C PRO A 119 5.68 -2.75 -8.00
N GLN A 120 6.74 -2.40 -8.68
CA GLN A 120 7.98 -3.16 -8.60
C GLN A 120 8.65 -2.89 -7.26
N ALA A 121 9.37 -3.90 -6.72
CA ALA A 121 10.15 -3.72 -5.50
C ALA A 121 11.17 -2.59 -5.71
N SER A 122 11.31 -1.72 -4.71
CA SER A 122 12.30 -0.64 -4.77
C SER A 122 13.69 -1.25 -4.93
N ALA A 123 14.39 -0.91 -6.01
CA ALA A 123 15.77 -1.36 -6.24
C ALA A 123 16.75 -0.91 -5.14
N CYS A 124 16.29 -0.07 -4.21
CA CYS A 124 17.06 0.48 -3.09
C CYS A 124 17.08 -0.40 -1.84
N ALA A 125 16.35 -1.51 -1.79
CA ALA A 125 16.26 -2.36 -0.59
C ALA A 125 17.59 -3.08 -0.21
N ASN A 126 18.64 -2.98 -1.04
CA ASN A 126 19.91 -3.68 -0.83
C ASN A 126 21.11 -2.79 -0.51
N GLN A 127 20.93 -1.51 -0.18
CA GLN A 127 22.06 -0.67 0.25
C GLN A 127 21.81 -0.14 1.66
N GLY A 128 22.30 -0.87 2.66
CA GLY A 128 22.46 -0.36 4.01
C GLY A 128 23.36 0.87 4.01
N GLY A 129 22.79 2.03 4.29
CA GLY A 129 23.51 3.29 4.47
C GLY A 129 22.82 4.45 3.78
N ASN A 130 22.30 5.39 4.55
CA ASN A 130 21.81 6.70 4.09
C ASN A 130 22.97 7.54 3.54
N VAL A 131 23.47 7.24 2.34
CA VAL A 131 24.36 8.12 1.63
C VAL A 131 23.57 8.76 0.51
N VAL A 132 23.06 9.98 0.74
CA VAL A 132 22.52 10.82 -0.31
C VAL A 132 23.68 11.28 -1.18
N GLN A 133 23.99 10.52 -2.23
CA GLN A 133 24.93 10.97 -3.26
C GLN A 133 24.21 11.95 -4.18
N PHE A 134 24.49 13.23 -4.03
CA PHE A 134 24.16 14.24 -5.02
C PHE A 134 25.08 14.07 -6.24
N ALA A 135 24.79 13.10 -7.07
CA ALA A 135 25.43 12.99 -8.37
C ALA A 135 24.66 13.87 -9.38
N THR A 136 25.35 14.81 -10.00
CA THR A 136 24.84 15.56 -11.14
C THR A 136 24.76 14.65 -12.39
N LYS A 137 23.95 13.57 -12.30
CA LYS A 137 23.64 12.72 -13.45
C LYS A 137 22.49 13.34 -14.23
N LYS A 138 22.72 13.52 -15.52
CA LYS A 138 21.69 13.96 -16.47
C LYS A 138 20.44 13.07 -16.32
N VAL A 139 19.27 13.68 -16.27
CA VAL A 139 17.93 13.09 -16.06
C VAL A 139 17.58 11.96 -17.05
N ALA A 140 18.41 11.71 -18.06
CA ALA A 140 18.17 10.77 -19.16
C ALA A 140 18.49 9.29 -18.86
N ASP A 141 19.12 8.95 -17.72
CA ASP A 141 19.65 7.60 -17.48
C ASP A 141 18.93 6.80 -16.38
N TYR A 142 17.81 7.26 -15.84
CA TYR A 142 16.95 6.43 -15.02
C TYR A 142 15.98 5.67 -15.92
N ALA A 143 16.47 4.60 -16.57
CA ALA A 143 15.58 3.62 -17.16
C ALA A 143 14.68 3.10 -16.03
N GLN A 144 13.45 3.59 -15.96
CA GLN A 144 12.47 3.00 -15.04
C GLN A 144 12.32 1.52 -15.44
N PRO A 145 12.28 0.61 -14.47
CA PRO A 145 12.10 -0.80 -14.78
C PRO A 145 10.80 -0.96 -15.57
N ALA A 146 10.85 -1.79 -16.63
CA ALA A 146 9.70 -1.99 -17.51
C ALA A 146 8.49 -2.49 -16.72
N VAL A 147 7.35 -1.83 -16.88
CA VAL A 147 6.10 -2.23 -16.22
C VAL A 147 5.49 -3.42 -16.98
N THR A 148 5.33 -4.54 -16.31
CA THR A 148 4.77 -5.76 -16.92
C THR A 148 3.25 -5.64 -17.07
N CYS A 149 2.74 -5.87 -18.28
CA CYS A 149 1.30 -5.90 -18.55
C CYS A 149 0.60 -6.99 -17.72
N PRO A 150 -0.44 -6.67 -16.93
CA PRO A 150 -1.15 -7.66 -16.12
C PRO A 150 -1.95 -8.66 -16.97
N HIS A 151 -2.32 -8.29 -18.21
CA HIS A 151 -3.16 -9.11 -19.10
C HIS A 151 -2.37 -10.17 -19.88
N CYS A 152 -1.21 -9.81 -20.45
CA CYS A 152 -0.45 -10.73 -21.30
C CYS A 152 0.99 -10.99 -20.85
N GLY A 153 1.46 -10.35 -19.77
CA GLY A 153 2.80 -10.53 -19.23
C GLY A 153 3.92 -9.86 -20.02
N SER A 154 3.61 -9.09 -21.07
CA SER A 154 4.62 -8.38 -21.86
C SER A 154 5.21 -7.19 -21.10
N GLU A 155 6.52 -6.97 -21.27
CA GLU A 155 7.21 -5.77 -20.78
C GLU A 155 7.21 -4.62 -21.81
N ASN A 156 6.72 -4.87 -23.03
CA ASN A 156 6.59 -3.85 -24.06
C ASN A 156 5.35 -2.99 -23.79
N THR A 157 5.51 -2.05 -22.87
CA THR A 157 4.44 -1.17 -22.37
C THR A 157 4.89 0.28 -22.42
N THR A 158 3.95 1.20 -22.47
CA THR A 158 4.22 2.63 -22.46
C THR A 158 3.28 3.35 -21.50
N GLU A 159 3.81 4.32 -20.75
CA GLU A 159 3.00 5.24 -19.96
C GLU A 159 2.22 6.17 -20.88
N THR A 160 0.91 6.25 -20.67
CA THR A 160 0.00 7.16 -21.41
C THR A 160 -0.39 8.36 -20.57
N SER A 161 -0.43 8.20 -19.25
CA SER A 161 -0.65 9.28 -18.29
C SER A 161 -0.01 8.96 -16.95
N HIS A 162 0.68 9.94 -16.37
CA HIS A 162 1.29 9.81 -15.04
C HIS A 162 0.25 9.70 -13.91
N PHE A 163 -0.97 10.15 -14.16
CA PHE A 163 -2.11 10.02 -13.25
C PHE A 163 -3.20 9.20 -13.92
N GLY A 164 -3.61 8.11 -13.25
CA GLY A 164 -4.74 7.28 -13.62
C GLY A 164 -6.05 7.80 -13.00
N SER A 165 -6.95 6.87 -12.65
CA SER A 165 -8.22 7.19 -11.94
C SER A 165 -7.97 7.84 -10.58
N THR A 166 -6.84 7.51 -9.93
CA THR A 166 -6.37 8.10 -8.67
C THR A 166 -4.90 8.46 -8.77
N ALA A 167 -4.41 9.32 -7.86
CA ALA A 167 -3.03 9.79 -7.88
C ALA A 167 -2.01 8.70 -7.58
N CYS A 168 -2.38 7.61 -6.89
CA CYS A 168 -1.53 6.45 -6.63
C CYS A 168 -1.33 5.56 -7.85
N LYS A 169 -2.11 5.75 -8.93
CA LYS A 169 -2.03 4.96 -10.17
C LYS A 169 -1.56 5.82 -11.33
N ALA A 170 -0.88 5.21 -12.29
CA ALA A 170 -0.60 5.75 -13.62
C ALA A 170 -1.31 4.90 -14.67
N LEU A 171 -1.64 5.48 -15.82
CA LEU A 171 -2.25 4.76 -16.92
C LEU A 171 -1.17 4.34 -17.92
N TYR A 172 -1.16 3.06 -18.23
CA TYR A 172 -0.27 2.43 -19.19
C TYR A 172 -1.03 1.79 -20.33
N ARG A 173 -0.34 1.52 -21.43
CA ARG A 173 -0.83 0.73 -22.55
C ARG A 173 0.19 -0.34 -22.90
N CYS A 174 -0.27 -1.57 -23.06
CA CYS A 174 0.54 -2.65 -23.62
C CYS A 174 0.65 -2.50 -25.14
N LEU A 175 1.87 -2.56 -25.69
CA LEU A 175 2.08 -2.47 -27.13
C LEU A 175 2.00 -3.85 -27.83
N ASN A 176 1.85 -4.92 -27.06
CA ASN A 176 1.66 -6.27 -27.60
C ASN A 176 0.19 -6.67 -27.70
N CYS A 177 -0.57 -6.59 -26.59
CA CYS A 177 -2.00 -6.91 -26.61
C CYS A 177 -2.89 -5.69 -26.84
N MET A 178 -2.31 -4.48 -26.87
CA MET A 178 -2.97 -3.19 -27.09
C MET A 178 -3.94 -2.75 -25.99
N GLU A 179 -4.09 -3.52 -24.90
CA GLU A 179 -4.96 -3.19 -23.77
C GLU A 179 -4.36 -2.09 -22.90
N PRO A 180 -5.18 -1.10 -22.47
CA PRO A 180 -4.82 -0.18 -21.41
C PRO A 180 -4.91 -0.88 -20.06
N PHE A 181 -4.12 -0.41 -19.07
CA PHE A 181 -4.17 -0.90 -17.69
C PHE A 181 -3.64 0.15 -16.72
N ASP A 182 -4.09 0.05 -15.47
CA ASP A 182 -3.54 0.86 -14.39
C ASP A 182 -2.23 0.25 -13.87
N TYR A 183 -1.26 1.10 -13.54
CA TYR A 183 -0.04 0.75 -12.83
C TYR A 183 -0.05 1.40 -11.45
N PHE A 184 0.02 0.63 -10.38
CA PHE A 184 0.19 1.15 -9.04
C PHE A 184 1.63 1.66 -8.87
N LYS A 185 1.78 2.97 -8.66
CA LYS A 185 3.11 3.63 -8.62
C LYS A 185 3.90 3.20 -7.37
N PRO A 186 5.24 3.04 -7.48
CA PRO A 186 6.10 2.83 -6.31
C PRO A 186 6.24 4.12 -5.49
N TYR A 187 6.30 3.97 -4.17
CA TYR A 187 6.56 5.02 -3.18
C TYR A 187 7.59 4.57 -2.17
#